data_a06ac17d07492cd501f9badb20c5eca2
#
_entry.id   a06ac17d07492cd501f9badb20c5eca2
#
_cell.length_a   1.000
_cell.length_b   1.000
_cell.length_c   1.000
_cell.angle_alpha   90.00
_cell.angle_beta   90.00
_cell.angle_gamma   90.00
#
_symmetry.space_group_name_H-M   'P 1'
#
loop_
_entity.id
_entity.type
_entity.pdbx_description
1 polymer ?
#
loop_
_entity_poly.entity_id
_entity_poly.type
_entity_poly.pdbx_seq_one_letter_code
_entity_poly.pdbx_strand_id
1 'polypeptide(L)'
;MSVANHSLLYDNALLPFYKKIQAYIPRCITPNMITILNLLIVLGVFISKQFYNPLVLMVTIFIYSFLDNLDGIYARESKQTSNLGEILDHGNDIFIGILIFYMLFMLLNGELDTYTKIILILIFFNTILFLLKDIYFHKIDYGFKYFSLDEALILLIFVPLLKYFNTTKQKNKLFTNGLCIILILFSIYNSIDFIPQINTLDYDSKPIIITNLITTIVIMLVSYYLLAKKYSVIWPAFIYYLFVVYLIINKQNNKNKNKLLIN
;
A
#
# COMPACT_ATOMS: atom_id res chain seq x y z
N MET A 1 15.68 10.15 5.14
CA MET A 1 15.71 10.05 3.66
C MET A 1 14.41 10.62 3.13
N SER A 2 14.44 11.56 2.20
CA SER A 2 13.23 12.06 1.54
C SER A 2 12.78 11.00 0.55
N VAL A 3 11.69 10.33 0.83
CA VAL A 3 10.95 9.63 -0.21
C VAL A 3 10.44 10.73 -1.13
N ALA A 4 11.05 10.85 -2.27
CA ALA A 4 10.65 11.82 -3.24
C ALA A 4 9.55 11.20 -4.10
N ASN A 5 8.31 11.41 -3.70
CA ASN A 5 7.17 11.24 -4.58
C ASN A 5 7.18 12.43 -5.54
N HIS A 6 7.93 12.32 -6.63
CA HIS A 6 8.15 13.45 -7.53
C HIS A 6 7.16 13.42 -8.70
N SER A 7 5.87 13.54 -8.40
CA SER A 7 4.93 13.92 -9.45
C SER A 7 4.68 15.43 -9.43
N LEU A 8 4.38 16.00 -10.60
CA LEU A 8 4.09 17.43 -10.73
C LEU A 8 2.90 17.86 -9.86
N LEU A 9 1.89 17.02 -9.72
CA LEU A 9 0.73 17.32 -8.89
C LEU A 9 1.08 17.28 -7.40
N TYR A 10 1.82 16.25 -6.98
CA TYR A 10 2.26 16.13 -5.60
C TYR A 10 3.10 17.33 -5.17
N ASP A 11 4.18 17.63 -5.91
CA ASP A 11 5.13 18.67 -5.53
C ASP A 11 4.50 20.09 -5.54
N ASN A 12 3.64 20.39 -6.53
CA ASN A 12 3.11 21.74 -6.71
C ASN A 12 1.78 22.00 -5.99
N ALA A 13 0.99 20.97 -5.69
CA ALA A 13 -0.32 21.15 -5.09
C ALA A 13 -0.49 20.40 -3.77
N LEU A 14 -0.27 19.07 -3.75
CA LEU A 14 -0.60 18.26 -2.57
C LEU A 14 0.36 18.54 -1.41
N LEU A 15 1.66 18.55 -1.65
CA LEU A 15 2.65 18.79 -0.60
C LEU A 15 2.51 20.17 0.08
N PRO A 16 2.37 21.29 -0.65
CA PRO A 16 2.10 22.59 -0.03
C PRO A 16 0.78 22.63 0.76
N PHE A 17 -0.25 21.96 0.26
CA PHE A 17 -1.55 21.86 0.94
C PHE A 17 -1.42 21.11 2.28
N TYR A 18 -0.78 19.92 2.30
CA TYR A 18 -0.57 19.16 3.52
C TYR A 18 0.34 19.89 4.51
N LYS A 19 1.41 20.56 4.04
CA LYS A 19 2.27 21.39 4.90
C LYS A 19 1.52 22.53 5.58
N LYS A 20 0.53 23.10 4.91
CA LYS A 20 -0.33 24.12 5.50
C LYS A 20 -1.26 23.52 6.56
N ILE A 21 -1.89 22.37 6.28
CA ILE A 21 -2.82 21.72 7.20
C ILE A 21 -2.10 21.23 8.47
N GLN A 22 -0.94 20.57 8.31
CA GLN A 22 -0.22 20.03 9.45
C GLN A 22 0.14 21.10 10.50
N ALA A 23 0.31 22.36 10.10
CA ALA A 23 0.59 23.45 11.01
C ALA A 23 -0.55 23.76 12.01
N TYR A 24 -1.79 23.32 11.70
CA TYR A 24 -2.95 23.47 12.57
C TYR A 24 -3.18 22.26 13.49
N ILE A 25 -2.41 21.18 13.34
CA ILE A 25 -2.55 19.99 14.19
C ILE A 25 -2.02 20.30 15.60
N PRO A 26 -2.83 20.11 16.65
CA PRO A 26 -2.39 20.30 18.02
C PRO A 26 -1.22 19.36 18.36
N ARG A 27 -0.22 19.86 19.09
CA ARG A 27 0.98 19.09 19.45
C ARG A 27 0.73 17.84 20.30
N CYS A 28 -0.46 17.72 20.92
CA CYS A 28 -0.86 16.51 21.65
C CYS A 28 -1.22 15.35 20.71
N ILE A 29 -1.49 15.61 19.43
CA ILE A 29 -1.75 14.57 18.43
C ILE A 29 -0.40 14.16 17.84
N THR A 30 -0.06 12.88 17.94
CA THR A 30 1.15 12.34 17.34
C THR A 30 0.87 11.79 15.93
N PRO A 31 1.88 11.71 15.03
CA PRO A 31 1.70 11.07 13.72
C PRO A 31 1.10 9.67 13.83
N ASN A 32 1.60 8.84 14.76
CA ASN A 32 1.10 7.48 14.96
C ASN A 32 -0.38 7.44 15.35
N MET A 33 -0.90 8.46 16.04
CA MET A 33 -2.35 8.55 16.34
C MET A 33 -3.16 8.77 15.07
N ILE A 34 -2.64 9.53 14.10
CA ILE A 34 -3.30 9.76 12.81
C ILE A 34 -3.34 8.46 12.01
N THR A 35 -2.21 7.74 11.96
CA THR A 35 -2.12 6.42 11.30
C THR A 35 -3.09 5.40 11.91
N ILE A 36 -3.17 5.33 13.24
CA ILE A 36 -4.11 4.43 13.93
C ILE A 36 -5.56 4.86 13.68
N LEU A 37 -5.88 6.15 13.71
CA LEU A 37 -7.21 6.66 13.40
C LEU A 37 -7.64 6.27 11.99
N ASN A 38 -6.72 6.37 11.02
CA ASN A 38 -6.94 5.96 9.64
C ASN A 38 -7.34 4.47 9.57
N LEU A 39 -6.58 3.60 10.23
CA LEU A 39 -6.87 2.18 10.32
C LEU A 39 -8.25 1.91 10.93
N LEU A 40 -8.59 2.58 12.05
CA LEU A 40 -9.87 2.38 12.74
C LEU A 40 -11.07 2.79 11.87
N ILE A 41 -10.96 3.89 11.10
CA ILE A 41 -12.01 4.33 10.18
C ILE A 41 -12.27 3.26 9.11
N VAL A 42 -11.22 2.77 8.46
CA VAL A 42 -11.36 1.77 7.39
C VAL A 42 -11.90 0.44 7.94
N LEU A 43 -11.40 -0.01 9.10
CA LEU A 43 -11.92 -1.20 9.79
C LEU A 43 -13.39 -1.02 10.19
N GLY A 44 -13.78 0.15 10.69
CA GLY A 44 -15.16 0.44 11.05
C GLY A 44 -16.10 0.30 9.86
N VAL A 45 -15.74 0.86 8.69
CA VAL A 45 -16.53 0.73 7.47
C VAL A 45 -16.56 -0.71 6.95
N PHE A 46 -15.45 -1.43 7.05
CA PHE A 46 -15.35 -2.84 6.65
C PHE A 46 -16.26 -3.73 7.53
N ILE A 47 -16.16 -3.62 8.86
CA ILE A 47 -16.91 -4.45 9.82
C ILE A 47 -18.41 -4.15 9.76
N SER A 48 -18.78 -2.87 9.68
CA SER A 48 -20.18 -2.44 9.57
C SER A 48 -20.80 -2.71 8.19
N LYS A 49 -20.01 -3.18 7.22
CA LYS A 49 -20.40 -3.40 5.82
C LYS A 49 -20.99 -2.16 5.13
N GLN A 50 -20.70 -0.97 5.65
CA GLN A 50 -21.15 0.29 5.05
C GLN A 50 -20.52 0.57 3.68
N PHE A 51 -19.47 -0.16 3.30
CA PHE A 51 -18.82 -0.07 2.00
C PHE A 51 -19.73 -0.47 0.82
N TYR A 52 -20.86 -1.14 1.06
CA TYR A 52 -21.87 -1.36 0.01
C TYR A 52 -22.59 -0.08 -0.43
N ASN A 53 -22.46 1.01 0.32
CA ASN A 53 -22.85 2.34 -0.13
C ASN A 53 -21.67 2.99 -0.89
N PRO A 54 -21.82 3.30 -2.19
CA PRO A 54 -20.74 3.86 -3.01
C PRO A 54 -20.18 5.18 -2.44
N LEU A 55 -21.04 6.03 -1.90
CA LEU A 55 -20.62 7.32 -1.33
C LEU A 55 -19.80 7.12 -0.05
N VAL A 56 -20.21 6.17 0.81
CA VAL A 56 -19.44 5.84 2.02
C VAL A 56 -18.06 5.32 1.65
N LEU A 57 -17.97 4.40 0.68
CA LEU A 57 -16.68 3.87 0.25
C LEU A 57 -15.81 4.96 -0.40
N MET A 58 -16.38 5.84 -1.22
CA MET A 58 -15.69 6.98 -1.81
C MET A 58 -15.08 7.89 -0.73
N VAL A 59 -15.89 8.28 0.26
CA VAL A 59 -15.44 9.12 1.39
C VAL A 59 -14.37 8.39 2.21
N THR A 60 -14.50 7.08 2.41
CA THR A 60 -13.51 6.27 3.14
C THR A 60 -12.15 6.28 2.42
N ILE A 61 -12.14 6.07 1.10
CA ILE A 61 -10.89 6.11 0.30
C ILE A 61 -10.26 7.51 0.34
N PHE A 62 -11.08 8.56 0.27
CA PHE A 62 -10.61 9.94 0.39
C PHE A 62 -9.97 10.20 1.75
N ILE A 63 -10.63 9.82 2.85
CA ILE A 63 -10.11 9.99 4.21
C ILE A 63 -8.81 9.19 4.39
N TYR A 64 -8.78 7.94 3.90
CA TYR A 64 -7.57 7.12 3.93
C TYR A 64 -6.41 7.83 3.25
N SER A 65 -6.56 8.21 1.99
CA SER A 65 -5.50 8.89 1.23
C SER A 65 -5.06 10.22 1.86
N PHE A 66 -6.02 10.94 2.45
CA PHE A 66 -5.75 12.22 3.11
C PHE A 66 -4.94 12.04 4.40
N LEU A 67 -5.35 11.13 5.29
CA LEU A 67 -4.69 10.91 6.59
C LEU A 67 -3.32 10.25 6.44
N ASP A 68 -3.16 9.35 5.48
CA ASP A 68 -1.94 8.67 5.11
C ASP A 68 -0.83 9.66 4.69
N ASN A 69 -1.14 10.56 3.76
CA ASN A 69 -0.20 11.61 3.36
C ASN A 69 0.08 12.60 4.49
N LEU A 70 -0.93 12.89 5.32
CA LEU A 70 -0.82 13.88 6.40
C LEU A 70 0.10 13.39 7.52
N ASP A 71 0.01 12.13 7.95
CA ASP A 71 0.81 11.60 9.06
C ASP A 71 2.30 11.56 8.72
N GLY A 72 2.67 11.13 7.51
CA GLY A 72 4.05 11.13 7.05
C GLY A 72 4.66 12.54 6.94
N ILE A 73 3.90 13.51 6.41
CA ILE A 73 4.34 14.90 6.33
C ILE A 73 4.45 15.51 7.73
N TYR A 74 3.45 15.28 8.58
CA TYR A 74 3.45 15.76 9.96
C TYR A 74 4.61 15.16 10.77
N ALA A 75 4.93 13.87 10.61
CA ALA A 75 6.05 13.22 11.26
C ALA A 75 7.39 13.88 10.90
N ARG A 76 7.57 14.22 9.62
CA ARG A 76 8.80 14.87 9.12
C ARG A 76 8.91 16.33 9.59
N GLU A 77 7.87 17.12 9.44
CA GLU A 77 7.87 18.55 9.79
C GLU A 77 7.94 18.76 11.32
N SER A 78 7.29 17.92 12.12
CA SER A 78 7.35 17.97 13.60
C SER A 78 8.58 17.31 14.20
N LYS A 79 9.44 16.66 13.37
CA LYS A 79 10.61 15.87 13.79
C LYS A 79 10.24 14.72 14.73
N GLN A 80 9.06 14.13 14.58
CA GLN A 80 8.55 13.00 15.37
C GLN A 80 8.67 11.66 14.61
N THR A 81 9.60 11.54 13.68
CA THR A 81 9.87 10.28 12.99
C THR A 81 10.42 9.23 13.96
N SER A 82 9.90 8.01 13.91
CA SER A 82 10.34 6.90 14.76
C SER A 82 10.32 5.57 14.01
N ASN A 83 11.11 4.61 14.50
CA ASN A 83 11.10 3.25 13.96
C ASN A 83 9.73 2.59 14.09
N LEU A 84 9.02 2.86 15.20
CA LEU A 84 7.65 2.37 15.37
C LEU A 84 6.70 3.03 14.37
N GLY A 85 6.88 4.33 14.10
CA GLY A 85 6.10 5.05 13.08
C GLY A 85 6.29 4.44 11.70
N GLU A 86 7.51 4.13 11.28
CA GLU A 86 7.81 3.46 9.99
C GLU A 86 7.11 2.10 9.88
N ILE A 87 7.07 1.32 10.98
CA ILE A 87 6.39 0.02 11.02
C ILE A 87 4.87 0.18 10.90
N LEU A 88 4.30 1.12 11.65
CA LEU A 88 2.86 1.36 11.65
C LEU A 88 2.39 1.89 10.29
N ASP A 89 3.09 2.86 9.73
CA ASP A 89 2.82 3.48 8.44
C ASP A 89 2.79 2.42 7.32
N HIS A 90 3.92 1.85 6.98
CA HIS A 90 4.00 0.87 5.89
C HIS A 90 3.20 -0.42 6.14
N GLY A 91 3.09 -0.87 7.41
CA GLY A 91 2.28 -2.04 7.75
C GLY A 91 0.80 -1.77 7.54
N ASN A 92 0.31 -0.62 7.99
CA ASN A 92 -1.09 -0.24 7.83
C ASN A 92 -1.45 0.03 6.37
N ASP A 93 -0.56 0.64 5.58
CA ASP A 93 -0.79 0.88 4.15
C ASP A 93 -1.15 -0.40 3.40
N ILE A 94 -0.39 -1.46 3.65
CA ILE A 94 -0.66 -2.75 3.04
C ILE A 94 -1.97 -3.33 3.54
N PHE A 95 -2.19 -3.33 4.85
CA PHE A 95 -3.39 -3.90 5.44
C PHE A 95 -4.66 -3.16 4.97
N ILE A 96 -4.64 -1.83 5.01
CA ILE A 96 -5.73 -0.97 4.57
C ILE A 96 -5.95 -1.08 3.06
N GLY A 97 -4.88 -1.07 2.27
CA GLY A 97 -4.94 -1.24 0.82
C GLY A 97 -5.69 -2.51 0.43
N ILE A 98 -5.41 -3.63 1.11
CA ILE A 98 -6.15 -4.89 0.93
C ILE A 98 -7.63 -4.70 1.16
N LEU A 99 -7.99 -4.13 2.31
CA LEU A 99 -9.38 -3.96 2.68
C LEU A 99 -10.11 -3.04 1.70
N ILE A 100 -9.49 -1.95 1.26
CA ILE A 100 -10.07 -1.02 0.27
C ILE A 100 -10.35 -1.73 -1.05
N PHE A 101 -9.37 -2.45 -1.62
CA PHE A 101 -9.58 -3.17 -2.87
C PHE A 101 -10.60 -4.31 -2.72
N TYR A 102 -10.60 -5.01 -1.59
CA TYR A 102 -11.63 -5.99 -1.30
C TYR A 102 -13.03 -5.35 -1.28
N MET A 103 -13.20 -4.26 -0.52
CA MET A 103 -14.47 -3.55 -0.42
C MET A 103 -14.93 -3.04 -1.78
N LEU A 104 -14.00 -2.52 -2.59
CA LEU A 104 -14.27 -2.05 -3.94
C LEU A 104 -14.77 -3.18 -4.85
N PHE A 105 -14.13 -4.34 -4.85
CA PHE A 105 -14.57 -5.48 -5.66
C PHE A 105 -15.91 -6.06 -5.20
N MET A 106 -16.12 -6.12 -3.88
CA MET A 106 -17.43 -6.52 -3.33
C MET A 106 -18.54 -5.53 -3.71
N LEU A 107 -18.26 -4.23 -3.69
CA LEU A 107 -19.21 -3.21 -4.15
C LEU A 107 -19.53 -3.37 -5.64
N LEU A 108 -18.53 -3.53 -6.49
CA LEU A 108 -18.70 -3.56 -7.95
C LEU A 108 -19.32 -4.86 -8.43
N ASN A 109 -18.82 -6.00 -7.98
CA ASN A 109 -19.16 -7.33 -8.50
C ASN A 109 -20.09 -8.13 -7.59
N GLY A 110 -20.20 -7.77 -6.32
CA GLY A 110 -20.96 -8.51 -5.29
C GLY A 110 -20.26 -9.76 -4.76
N GLU A 111 -19.16 -10.20 -5.39
CA GLU A 111 -18.38 -11.37 -5.02
C GLU A 111 -16.92 -11.25 -5.46
N LEU A 112 -16.05 -12.02 -4.84
CA LEU A 112 -14.66 -12.17 -5.30
C LEU A 112 -14.60 -13.34 -6.28
N ASP A 113 -14.56 -13.02 -7.56
CA ASP A 113 -14.25 -14.00 -8.60
C ASP A 113 -12.74 -14.31 -8.68
N THR A 114 -12.35 -15.19 -9.58
CA THR A 114 -10.94 -15.59 -9.74
C THR A 114 -10.06 -14.39 -10.11
N TYR A 115 -10.53 -13.52 -10.98
CA TYR A 115 -9.76 -12.34 -11.43
C TYR A 115 -9.54 -11.34 -10.29
N THR A 116 -10.57 -11.04 -9.50
CA THR A 116 -10.44 -10.13 -8.35
C THR A 116 -9.53 -10.68 -7.26
N LYS A 117 -9.49 -12.00 -7.03
CA LYS A 117 -8.53 -12.64 -6.13
C LYS A 117 -7.09 -12.49 -6.64
N ILE A 118 -6.86 -12.70 -7.94
CA ILE A 118 -5.56 -12.50 -8.57
C ILE A 118 -5.12 -11.05 -8.45
N ILE A 119 -6.02 -10.08 -8.70
CA ILE A 119 -5.72 -8.64 -8.55
C ILE A 119 -5.25 -8.33 -7.12
N LEU A 120 -5.98 -8.79 -6.10
CA LEU A 120 -5.58 -8.58 -4.71
C LEU A 120 -4.16 -9.08 -4.45
N ILE A 121 -3.83 -10.27 -4.94
CA ILE A 121 -2.50 -10.87 -4.75
C ILE A 121 -1.42 -10.08 -5.49
N LEU A 122 -1.69 -9.62 -6.72
CA LEU A 122 -0.74 -8.82 -7.50
C LEU A 122 -0.47 -7.46 -6.88
N ILE A 123 -1.47 -6.81 -6.30
CA ILE A 123 -1.29 -5.56 -5.54
C ILE A 123 -0.27 -5.79 -4.43
N PHE A 124 -0.40 -6.88 -3.66
CA PHE A 124 0.55 -7.20 -2.58
C PHE A 124 1.94 -7.49 -3.08
N PHE A 125 2.03 -8.29 -4.12
CA PHE A 125 3.31 -8.61 -4.73
C PHE A 125 4.07 -7.34 -5.11
N ASN A 126 3.40 -6.42 -5.80
CA ASN A 126 4.02 -5.14 -6.17
C ASN A 126 4.43 -4.31 -4.96
N THR A 127 3.58 -4.22 -3.94
CA THR A 127 3.90 -3.46 -2.72
C THR A 127 5.13 -4.03 -2.00
N ILE A 128 5.24 -5.37 -1.92
CA ILE A 128 6.43 -5.99 -1.33
C ILE A 128 7.67 -5.78 -2.20
N LEU A 129 7.56 -5.86 -3.53
CA LEU A 129 8.69 -5.55 -4.43
C LEU A 129 9.18 -4.11 -4.22
N PHE A 130 8.29 -3.13 -4.09
CA PHE A 130 8.68 -1.75 -3.78
C PHE A 130 9.38 -1.64 -2.43
N LEU A 131 8.85 -2.29 -1.40
CA LEU A 131 9.48 -2.31 -0.09
C LEU A 131 10.87 -2.95 -0.13
N LEU A 132 11.05 -4.04 -0.85
CA LEU A 132 12.36 -4.67 -1.04
C LEU A 132 13.33 -3.76 -1.81
N LYS A 133 12.84 -3.04 -2.84
CA LYS A 133 13.64 -2.02 -3.53
C LYS A 133 14.13 -0.93 -2.58
N ASP A 134 13.26 -0.41 -1.73
CA ASP A 134 13.65 0.59 -0.71
C ASP A 134 14.69 0.04 0.27
N ILE A 135 14.46 -1.16 0.78
CA ILE A 135 15.34 -1.78 1.78
C ILE A 135 16.76 -2.00 1.26
N TYR A 136 16.89 -2.54 0.05
CA TYR A 136 18.17 -3.02 -0.47
C TYR A 136 18.86 -2.07 -1.42
N PHE A 137 18.11 -1.25 -2.16
CA PHE A 137 18.70 -0.38 -3.18
C PHE A 137 18.55 1.12 -2.87
N HIS A 138 17.81 1.47 -1.81
CA HIS A 138 17.49 2.85 -1.44
C HIS A 138 16.91 3.67 -2.61
N LYS A 139 16.26 2.99 -3.55
CA LYS A 139 15.61 3.57 -4.71
C LYS A 139 14.11 3.36 -4.57
N ILE A 140 13.41 4.46 -4.36
CA ILE A 140 11.95 4.44 -4.36
C ILE A 140 11.48 5.28 -5.53
N ASP A 141 11.13 4.61 -6.64
CA ASP A 141 10.42 5.21 -7.75
C ASP A 141 8.98 4.68 -7.74
N TYR A 142 8.09 5.36 -7.01
CA TYR A 142 6.68 4.99 -6.95
C TYR A 142 5.85 5.42 -8.17
N GLY A 143 6.47 5.90 -9.23
CA GLY A 143 5.71 6.36 -10.38
C GLY A 143 6.55 6.96 -11.51
N PHE A 144 5.84 7.40 -12.51
CA PHE A 144 6.41 8.19 -13.59
C PHE A 144 6.41 9.66 -13.18
N LYS A 145 7.27 10.47 -13.79
CA LYS A 145 7.36 11.94 -13.56
C LYS A 145 6.00 12.66 -13.53
N TYR A 146 5.02 12.15 -14.26
CA TYR A 146 3.69 12.76 -14.41
C TYR A 146 2.58 12.02 -13.67
N PHE A 147 2.84 10.85 -13.08
CA PHE A 147 1.83 10.01 -12.46
C PHE A 147 2.46 9.17 -11.34
N SER A 148 2.07 9.41 -10.12
CA SER A 148 2.52 8.70 -8.91
C SER A 148 1.39 7.88 -8.29
N LEU A 149 1.70 7.21 -7.19
CA LEU A 149 0.73 6.49 -6.39
C LEU A 149 -0.40 7.41 -5.87
N ASP A 150 -0.09 8.67 -5.55
CA ASP A 150 -1.07 9.64 -5.05
C ASP A 150 -2.11 9.98 -6.11
N GLU A 151 -1.72 10.18 -7.36
CA GLU A 151 -2.65 10.39 -8.47
C GLU A 151 -3.51 9.14 -8.71
N ALA A 152 -2.92 7.95 -8.58
CA ALA A 152 -3.67 6.70 -8.68
C ALA A 152 -4.72 6.58 -7.56
N LEU A 153 -4.40 6.96 -6.33
CA LEU A 153 -5.34 7.00 -5.21
C LEU A 153 -6.47 8.02 -5.43
N ILE A 154 -6.14 9.22 -5.97
CA ILE A 154 -7.16 10.22 -6.33
C ILE A 154 -8.14 9.65 -7.36
N LEU A 155 -7.64 8.95 -8.38
CA LEU A 155 -8.53 8.29 -9.35
C LEU A 155 -9.35 7.17 -8.70
N LEU A 156 -8.77 6.43 -7.78
CA LEU A 156 -9.45 5.35 -7.06
C LEU A 156 -10.65 5.85 -6.24
N ILE A 157 -10.59 7.11 -5.72
CA ILE A 157 -11.70 7.73 -4.99
C ILE A 157 -12.99 7.73 -5.82
N PHE A 158 -12.89 7.93 -7.13
CA PHE A 158 -14.05 8.02 -8.01
C PHE A 158 -14.57 6.66 -8.49
N VAL A 159 -13.83 5.57 -8.34
CA VAL A 159 -14.24 4.24 -8.82
C VAL A 159 -15.56 3.74 -8.18
N PRO A 160 -15.85 3.94 -6.89
CA PRO A 160 -17.14 3.57 -6.30
C PRO A 160 -18.35 4.22 -7.00
N LEU A 161 -18.19 5.40 -7.59
CA LEU A 161 -19.25 6.09 -8.33
C LEU A 161 -19.70 5.32 -9.59
N LEU A 162 -18.88 4.42 -10.13
CA LEU A 162 -19.28 3.54 -11.23
C LEU A 162 -20.51 2.72 -10.84
N LYS A 163 -20.63 2.32 -9.57
CA LYS A 163 -21.82 1.65 -9.07
C LYS A 163 -23.00 2.59 -8.91
N TYR A 164 -22.75 3.83 -8.51
CA TYR A 164 -23.79 4.85 -8.35
C TYR A 164 -24.45 5.21 -9.68
N PHE A 165 -23.69 5.25 -10.78
CA PHE A 165 -24.21 5.52 -12.13
C PHE A 165 -24.85 4.29 -12.82
N ASN A 166 -25.31 3.30 -12.05
CA ASN A 166 -26.01 2.12 -12.54
C ASN A 166 -25.26 1.37 -13.65
N THR A 167 -23.98 1.20 -13.51
CA THR A 167 -23.22 0.35 -14.42
C THR A 167 -23.69 -1.09 -14.33
N THR A 168 -23.89 -1.73 -15.48
CA THR A 168 -24.32 -3.13 -15.53
C THR A 168 -23.22 -4.04 -14.94
N LYS A 169 -23.62 -5.20 -14.37
CA LYS A 169 -22.66 -6.21 -13.87
C LYS A 169 -21.61 -6.57 -14.93
N GLN A 170 -21.98 -6.59 -16.20
CA GLN A 170 -21.09 -6.86 -17.32
C GLN A 170 -20.03 -5.76 -17.52
N LYS A 171 -20.40 -4.48 -17.42
CA LYS A 171 -19.45 -3.35 -17.50
C LYS A 171 -18.49 -3.33 -16.34
N ASN A 172 -18.96 -3.62 -15.13
CA ASN A 172 -18.11 -3.72 -13.95
C ASN A 172 -17.10 -4.87 -14.10
N LYS A 173 -17.52 -6.01 -14.63
CA LYS A 173 -16.63 -7.15 -14.90
C LYS A 173 -15.58 -6.82 -15.97
N LEU A 174 -15.97 -6.08 -17.02
CA LEU A 174 -15.01 -5.62 -18.03
C LEU A 174 -13.97 -4.67 -17.42
N PHE A 175 -14.39 -3.76 -16.57
CA PHE A 175 -13.49 -2.86 -15.83
C PHE A 175 -12.51 -3.65 -14.94
N THR A 176 -12.99 -4.60 -14.13
CA THR A 176 -12.13 -5.41 -13.27
C THR A 176 -11.16 -6.28 -14.07
N ASN A 177 -11.58 -6.84 -15.20
CA ASN A 177 -10.69 -7.61 -16.08
C ASN A 177 -9.60 -6.72 -16.70
N GLY A 178 -9.97 -5.51 -17.16
CA GLY A 178 -9.00 -4.53 -17.65
C GLY A 178 -7.98 -4.12 -16.61
N LEU A 179 -8.42 -3.87 -15.38
CA LEU A 179 -7.55 -3.58 -14.24
C LEU A 179 -6.60 -4.76 -13.94
N CYS A 180 -7.11 -6.01 -14.03
CA CYS A 180 -6.28 -7.20 -13.85
C CYS A 180 -5.14 -7.25 -14.87
N ILE A 181 -5.43 -7.02 -16.13
CA ILE A 181 -4.42 -7.01 -17.21
C ILE A 181 -3.37 -5.93 -16.95
N ILE A 182 -3.79 -4.72 -16.60
CA ILE A 182 -2.88 -3.61 -16.28
C ILE A 182 -1.96 -3.98 -15.11
N LEU A 183 -2.50 -4.55 -14.04
CA LEU A 183 -1.71 -4.95 -12.87
C LEU A 183 -0.76 -6.12 -13.17
N ILE A 184 -1.15 -7.05 -14.04
CA ILE A 184 -0.25 -8.12 -14.50
C ILE A 184 0.93 -7.51 -15.27
N LEU A 185 0.68 -6.63 -16.23
CA LEU A 185 1.74 -5.97 -17.02
C LEU A 185 2.65 -5.13 -16.12
N PHE A 186 2.09 -4.42 -15.15
CA PHE A 186 2.84 -3.64 -14.17
C PHE A 186 3.70 -4.54 -13.27
N SER A 187 3.20 -5.70 -12.84
CA SER A 187 3.96 -6.67 -12.04
C SER A 187 5.12 -7.26 -12.83
N ILE A 188 4.91 -7.56 -14.12
CA ILE A 188 5.96 -8.04 -15.02
C ILE A 188 7.04 -6.96 -15.17
N TYR A 189 6.65 -5.72 -15.46
CA TYR A 189 7.57 -4.59 -15.59
C TYR A 189 8.43 -4.41 -14.33
N ASN A 190 7.81 -4.36 -13.15
CA ASN A 190 8.52 -4.22 -11.88
C ASN A 190 9.48 -5.38 -11.60
N SER A 191 9.11 -6.61 -11.98
CA SER A 191 9.96 -7.79 -11.81
C SER A 191 11.17 -7.76 -12.75
N ILE A 192 10.97 -7.35 -14.02
CA ILE A 192 12.04 -7.20 -15.00
C ILE A 192 13.05 -6.12 -14.55
N ASP A 193 12.58 -5.02 -13.98
CA ASP A 193 13.43 -3.96 -13.45
C ASP A 193 14.17 -4.40 -12.16
N PHE A 194 13.55 -5.24 -11.33
CA PHE A 194 14.09 -5.65 -10.04
C PHE A 194 15.14 -6.77 -10.13
N ILE A 195 14.93 -7.78 -10.98
CA ILE A 195 15.79 -8.97 -11.06
C ILE A 195 17.26 -8.63 -11.40
N PRO A 196 17.58 -7.78 -12.40
CA PRO A 196 18.95 -7.39 -12.68
C PRO A 196 19.63 -6.66 -11.51
N GLN A 197 18.88 -5.89 -10.73
CA GLN A 197 19.43 -5.17 -9.58
C GLN A 197 19.92 -6.11 -8.47
N ILE A 198 19.32 -7.31 -8.33
CA ILE A 198 19.80 -8.32 -7.38
C ILE A 198 21.26 -8.72 -7.66
N ASN A 199 21.66 -8.70 -8.93
CA ASN A 199 23.03 -9.06 -9.30
C ASN A 199 24.08 -8.04 -8.86
N THR A 200 23.67 -6.80 -8.59
CA THR A 200 24.56 -5.73 -8.09
C THR A 200 24.76 -5.75 -6.57
N LEU A 201 24.03 -6.60 -5.84
CA LEU A 201 24.15 -6.71 -4.38
C LEU A 201 25.40 -7.50 -3.98
N ASP A 202 25.85 -7.22 -2.76
CA ASP A 202 26.92 -7.94 -2.10
C ASP A 202 26.57 -9.44 -1.92
N TYR A 203 27.60 -10.29 -1.79
CA TYR A 203 27.45 -11.73 -1.62
C TYR A 203 26.54 -12.11 -0.44
N ASP A 204 26.66 -11.37 0.68
CA ASP A 204 25.88 -11.62 1.89
C ASP A 204 24.41 -11.17 1.79
N SER A 205 24.12 -10.18 0.98
CA SER A 205 22.76 -9.62 0.81
C SER A 205 21.91 -10.41 -0.19
N LYS A 206 22.55 -11.06 -1.20
CA LYS A 206 21.84 -11.84 -2.22
C LYS A 206 20.98 -12.98 -1.66
N PRO A 207 21.48 -13.88 -0.80
CA PRO A 207 20.66 -14.98 -0.27
C PRO A 207 19.49 -14.46 0.57
N ILE A 208 19.65 -13.36 1.27
CA ILE A 208 18.59 -12.77 2.11
C ILE A 208 17.43 -12.27 1.24
N ILE A 209 17.74 -11.53 0.17
CA ILE A 209 16.68 -11.02 -0.73
C ILE A 209 15.99 -12.15 -1.50
N ILE A 210 16.73 -13.18 -1.91
CA ILE A 210 16.14 -14.35 -2.56
C ILE A 210 15.21 -15.10 -1.59
N THR A 211 15.61 -15.26 -0.33
CA THR A 211 14.75 -15.84 0.72
C THR A 211 13.47 -15.02 0.91
N ASN A 212 13.56 -13.68 0.95
CA ASN A 212 12.41 -12.80 1.07
C ASN A 212 11.48 -12.91 -0.15
N LEU A 213 12.01 -13.04 -1.36
CA LEU A 213 11.21 -13.27 -2.57
C LEU A 213 10.49 -14.61 -2.54
N ILE A 214 11.19 -15.70 -2.14
CA ILE A 214 10.57 -17.02 -1.98
C ILE A 214 9.46 -16.95 -0.94
N THR A 215 9.70 -16.31 0.20
CA THR A 215 8.69 -16.12 1.25
C THR A 215 7.49 -15.35 0.73
N THR A 216 7.70 -14.30 -0.08
CA THR A 216 6.63 -13.56 -0.74
C THR A 216 5.77 -14.46 -1.62
N ILE A 217 6.38 -15.30 -2.44
CA ILE A 217 5.67 -16.25 -3.30
C ILE A 217 4.85 -17.25 -2.46
N VAL A 218 5.43 -17.78 -1.37
CA VAL A 218 4.71 -18.69 -0.46
C VAL A 218 3.49 -18.00 0.16
N ILE A 219 3.66 -16.76 0.65
CA ILE A 219 2.55 -15.96 1.20
C ILE A 219 1.46 -15.73 0.15
N MET A 220 1.83 -15.45 -1.10
CA MET A 220 0.86 -15.29 -2.20
C MET A 220 0.05 -16.58 -2.42
N LEU A 221 0.69 -17.72 -2.46
CA LEU A 221 0.03 -19.04 -2.64
C LEU A 221 -0.92 -19.34 -1.48
N VAL A 222 -0.48 -19.12 -0.24
CA VAL A 222 -1.32 -19.29 0.96
C VAL A 222 -2.51 -18.33 0.93
N SER A 223 -2.29 -17.07 0.57
CA SER A 223 -3.35 -16.07 0.48
C SER A 223 -4.39 -16.42 -0.59
N TYR A 224 -3.92 -16.87 -1.76
CA TYR A 224 -4.82 -17.37 -2.80
C TYR A 224 -5.66 -18.56 -2.31
N TYR A 225 -5.04 -19.52 -1.63
CA TYR A 225 -5.73 -20.67 -1.06
C TYR A 225 -6.80 -20.24 -0.05
N LEU A 226 -6.48 -19.33 0.87
CA LEU A 226 -7.44 -18.81 1.85
C LEU A 226 -8.62 -18.12 1.17
N LEU A 227 -8.38 -17.27 0.19
CA LEU A 227 -9.43 -16.59 -0.58
C LEU A 227 -10.25 -17.59 -1.44
N ALA A 228 -9.63 -18.63 -1.99
CA ALA A 228 -10.32 -19.68 -2.74
C ALA A 228 -11.25 -20.50 -1.85
N LYS A 229 -10.86 -20.76 -0.59
CA LYS A 229 -11.68 -21.43 0.43
C LYS A 229 -12.69 -20.51 1.11
N LYS A 230 -12.85 -19.26 0.62
CA LYS A 230 -13.78 -18.24 1.15
C LYS A 230 -13.53 -17.84 2.61
N TYR A 231 -12.29 -17.98 3.08
CA TYR A 231 -11.92 -17.36 4.35
C TYR A 231 -11.98 -15.84 4.24
N SER A 232 -12.13 -15.18 5.38
CA SER A 232 -12.14 -13.71 5.44
C SER A 232 -10.85 -13.13 4.87
N VAL A 233 -10.95 -12.05 4.10
CA VAL A 233 -9.81 -11.30 3.55
C VAL A 233 -8.87 -10.76 4.64
N ILE A 234 -9.33 -10.65 5.88
CA ILE A 234 -8.53 -10.21 7.03
C ILE A 234 -7.31 -11.14 7.23
N TRP A 235 -7.46 -12.46 7.01
CA TRP A 235 -6.35 -13.39 7.19
C TRP A 235 -5.19 -13.16 6.21
N PRO A 236 -5.41 -13.11 4.89
CA PRO A 236 -4.37 -12.68 3.96
C PRO A 236 -3.76 -11.32 4.34
N ALA A 237 -4.59 -10.32 4.63
CA ALA A 237 -4.14 -9.00 5.01
C ALA A 237 -3.22 -9.02 6.23
N PHE A 238 -3.58 -9.77 7.26
CA PHE A 238 -2.78 -9.91 8.47
C PHE A 238 -1.45 -10.62 8.24
N ILE A 239 -1.43 -11.67 7.41
CA ILE A 239 -0.19 -12.39 7.05
C ILE A 239 0.77 -11.42 6.33
N TYR A 240 0.28 -10.63 5.39
CA TYR A 240 1.09 -9.62 4.70
C TYR A 240 1.60 -8.54 5.64
N TYR A 241 0.74 -8.03 6.54
CA TYR A 241 1.13 -7.08 7.57
C TYR A 241 2.31 -7.60 8.39
N LEU A 242 2.22 -8.84 8.91
CA LEU A 242 3.29 -9.44 9.71
C LEU A 242 4.59 -9.57 8.90
N PHE A 243 4.51 -9.92 7.62
CA PHE A 243 5.68 -10.04 6.77
C PHE A 243 6.35 -8.68 6.53
N VAL A 244 5.58 -7.62 6.32
CA VAL A 244 6.11 -6.25 6.19
C VAL A 244 6.79 -5.79 7.47
N VAL A 245 6.16 -6.02 8.62
CA VAL A 245 6.77 -5.72 9.93
C VAL A 245 8.12 -6.44 10.08
N TYR A 246 8.19 -7.72 9.71
CA TYR A 246 9.43 -8.48 9.71
C TYR A 246 10.51 -7.84 8.81
N LEU A 247 10.17 -7.44 7.59
CA LEU A 247 11.11 -6.80 6.65
C LEU A 247 11.65 -5.47 7.20
N ILE A 248 10.79 -4.64 7.79
CA ILE A 248 11.18 -3.33 8.34
C ILE A 248 12.08 -3.50 9.56
N ILE A 249 11.76 -4.43 10.47
CA ILE A 249 12.60 -4.72 11.64
C ILE A 249 14.00 -5.18 11.19
N ASN A 250 14.08 -6.05 10.18
CA ASN A 250 15.37 -6.48 9.65
C ASN A 250 16.16 -5.31 9.03
N LYS A 251 15.51 -4.40 8.30
CA LYS A 251 16.12 -3.17 7.79
C LYS A 251 16.73 -2.32 8.92
N GLN A 252 15.97 -2.13 10.00
CA GLN A 252 16.41 -1.32 11.15
C GLN A 252 17.59 -1.96 11.89
N ASN A 253 17.57 -3.29 12.09
CA ASN A 253 18.65 -4.04 12.73
C ASN A 253 19.95 -3.95 11.92
N ASN A 254 19.88 -4.03 10.60
CA ASN A 254 21.06 -3.92 9.74
C ASN A 254 21.66 -2.50 9.77
N LYS A 255 20.82 -1.45 9.81
CA LYS A 255 21.29 -0.06 9.98
C LYS A 255 22.05 0.12 11.30
N ASN A 256 21.57 -0.48 12.39
CA ASN A 256 22.20 -0.37 13.70
C ASN A 256 23.56 -1.11 13.76
N LYS A 257 23.66 -2.30 13.15
CA LYS A 257 24.93 -3.02 13.03
C LYS A 257 25.98 -2.20 12.26
N ASN A 258 25.60 -1.60 11.14
CA ASN A 258 26.54 -0.79 10.34
C ASN A 258 27.01 0.47 11.08
N LYS A 259 26.17 1.09 11.93
CA LYS A 259 26.59 2.21 12.79
C LYS A 259 27.58 1.80 13.87
N LEU A 260 27.46 0.59 14.42
CA LEU A 260 28.37 0.06 15.45
C LEU A 260 29.74 -0.35 14.89
N LEU A 261 29.84 -0.61 13.58
CA LEU A 261 31.09 -0.96 12.90
C LEU A 261 31.90 0.27 12.44
N ILE A 262 31.29 1.46 12.43
CA ILE A 262 31.91 2.73 11.98
C ILE A 262 32.41 3.57 13.18
N ASN A 263 31.94 3.26 14.38
CA ASN A 263 32.43 3.86 15.64
C ASN A 263 33.45 2.95 16.34
#